data_fd2b72545193cb0a9282f7d713fa4f96
#
_entry.id   fd2b72545193cb0a9282f7d713fa4f96
#
_cell.length_a   1.000
_cell.length_b   1.000
_cell.length_c   1.000
_cell.angle_alpha   90.00
_cell.angle_beta   90.00
_cell.angle_gamma   90.00
#
_symmetry.space_group_name_H-M   'P 1'
#
loop_
_entity.id
_entity.type
_entity.pdbx_description
1 polymer ?
#
loop_
_entity_poly.entity_id
_entity_poly.type
_entity_poly.pdbx_seq_one_letter_code
_entity_poly.pdbx_strand_id
1 'polypeptide(L)'
;GGETISRVVLCDATTGETQDLAVADCPEWVDRVFPAELLIQQYNWWGAYNNGWLNSFLGQEGVVRTTPGTDGTLGYNYIAKDDDVWVYTGVTSATADNSIIGFVLVNQRTQESHFYSVSGATEDSAMQSAEGQVQNLRYTSTFPLLINVSNQPTYFMALKDGAGLVKKFAMIDIQRYQNVAVGDTVADTQKAYEALLATNGVVAEGEGGATDVVTVKGTIRSMNQAVIEGNTHFYLTVEGEDGSIFDFALPGLLDIVGYKVGDEINFTYVEAAGSNVSPAYEILGEGGKASENASGEPEDDVVQQNGAAQTPEEVVAGEDTQPAADDASAGAAPAGSGDNAAPTEEPKSAA
;
A
#
# COMPACT_ATOMS: atom_id res chain seq x y z
N GLY A 1 11.22 17.52 17.82
CA GLY A 1 10.60 16.25 18.19
C GLY A 1 9.18 16.23 17.70
N GLY A 2 8.80 15.14 17.05
CA GLY A 2 7.44 14.90 16.60
C GLY A 2 6.61 14.18 17.67
N GLU A 3 5.36 13.92 17.38
CA GLU A 3 4.48 13.05 18.16
C GLU A 3 4.99 11.61 18.17
N THR A 4 4.80 10.92 19.31
CA THR A 4 5.08 9.48 19.44
C THR A 4 4.20 8.88 20.54
N ILE A 5 4.08 7.58 20.57
CA ILE A 5 3.42 6.84 21.64
C ILE A 5 4.41 6.60 22.77
N SER A 6 4.06 6.98 23.98
CA SER A 6 4.88 6.76 25.18
C SER A 6 4.35 5.62 26.05
N ARG A 7 3.06 5.34 25.98
CA ARG A 7 2.38 4.33 26.80
C ARG A 7 1.23 3.68 26.04
N VAL A 8 0.93 2.45 26.43
CA VAL A 8 -0.18 1.65 25.91
C VAL A 8 -1.09 1.26 27.07
N VAL A 9 -2.38 1.47 26.92
CA VAL A 9 -3.38 1.03 27.89
C VAL A 9 -4.15 -0.15 27.28
N LEU A 10 -4.00 -1.31 27.89
CA LEU A 10 -4.79 -2.50 27.55
C LEU A 10 -6.03 -2.54 28.45
N CYS A 11 -7.19 -2.77 27.85
CA CYS A 11 -8.45 -2.94 28.56
C CYS A 11 -9.03 -4.32 28.23
N ASP A 12 -9.26 -5.13 29.27
CA ASP A 12 -10.00 -6.39 29.11
C ASP A 12 -11.48 -6.06 28.87
N ALA A 13 -11.96 -6.38 27.67
CA ALA A 13 -13.35 -6.09 27.27
C ALA A 13 -14.39 -6.89 28.08
N THR A 14 -14.00 -7.96 28.77
CA THR A 14 -14.90 -8.79 29.58
C THR A 14 -15.02 -8.28 31.01
N THR A 15 -13.90 -7.89 31.62
CA THR A 15 -13.82 -7.50 33.02
C THR A 15 -13.75 -6.00 33.23
N GLY A 16 -13.34 -5.23 32.21
CA GLY A 16 -13.07 -3.80 32.31
C GLY A 16 -11.76 -3.46 33.04
N GLU A 17 -10.96 -4.45 33.39
CA GLU A 17 -9.64 -4.22 34.00
C GLU A 17 -8.69 -3.59 32.99
N THR A 18 -7.92 -2.61 33.46
CA THR A 18 -6.95 -1.89 32.60
C THR A 18 -5.53 -2.07 33.09
N GLN A 19 -4.59 -2.17 32.15
CA GLN A 19 -3.16 -2.19 32.39
C GLN A 19 -2.50 -1.05 31.62
N ASP A 20 -1.74 -0.23 32.32
CA ASP A 20 -0.97 0.87 31.72
C ASP A 20 0.50 0.45 31.61
N LEU A 21 1.00 0.29 30.40
CA LEU A 21 2.29 -0.28 30.05
C LEU A 21 3.19 0.76 29.33
N ALA A 22 4.49 0.68 29.57
CA ALA A 22 5.42 1.31 28.65
C ALA A 22 5.41 0.57 27.31
N VAL A 23 5.70 1.26 26.21
CA VAL A 23 5.71 0.65 24.87
C VAL A 23 6.61 -0.58 24.80
N ALA A 24 7.78 -0.53 25.47
CA ALA A 24 8.72 -1.65 25.51
C ALA A 24 8.20 -2.88 26.28
N ASP A 25 7.21 -2.70 27.14
CA ASP A 25 6.60 -3.77 27.96
C ASP A 25 5.29 -4.28 27.36
N CYS A 26 4.92 -3.78 26.16
CA CYS A 26 3.71 -4.19 25.48
C CYS A 26 3.82 -5.66 25.03
N PRO A 27 2.83 -6.53 25.33
CA PRO A 27 2.86 -7.92 24.89
C PRO A 27 2.93 -8.08 23.37
N GLU A 28 3.62 -9.12 22.89
CA GLU A 28 3.84 -9.39 21.47
C GLU A 28 2.55 -9.61 20.67
N TRP A 29 1.47 -10.06 21.31
CA TRP A 29 0.17 -10.24 20.65
C TRP A 29 -0.56 -8.91 20.35
N VAL A 30 0.00 -7.75 20.76
CA VAL A 30 -0.55 -6.43 20.44
C VAL A 30 0.14 -5.91 19.17
N ASP A 31 -0.48 -6.17 18.01
CA ASP A 31 0.11 -5.86 16.70
C ASP A 31 0.10 -4.36 16.38
N ARG A 32 -0.78 -3.57 17.02
CA ARG A 32 -0.99 -2.15 16.71
C ARG A 32 -0.71 -1.27 17.92
N VAL A 33 0.56 -1.05 18.20
CA VAL A 33 1.02 -0.11 19.23
C VAL A 33 1.04 1.32 18.67
N PHE A 34 1.45 1.48 17.40
CA PHE A 34 1.53 2.76 16.72
C PHE A 34 0.47 2.85 15.63
N PRO A 35 -0.43 3.87 15.66
CA PRO A 35 -1.39 4.11 14.59
C PRO A 35 -0.70 4.35 13.25
N ALA A 36 -1.31 3.86 12.16
CA ALA A 36 -0.76 4.01 10.82
C ALA A 36 -0.52 5.47 10.44
N GLU A 37 -1.47 6.34 10.74
CA GLU A 37 -1.38 7.77 10.47
C GLU A 37 -0.16 8.42 11.12
N LEU A 38 0.13 8.03 12.37
CA LEU A 38 1.30 8.52 13.08
C LEU A 38 2.60 8.07 12.41
N LEU A 39 2.69 6.80 12.01
CA LEU A 39 3.87 6.24 11.33
C LEU A 39 4.11 6.94 9.98
N ILE A 40 3.06 7.14 9.19
CA ILE A 40 3.14 7.85 7.91
C ILE A 40 3.55 9.31 8.11
N GLN A 41 2.99 10.00 9.10
CA GLN A 41 3.39 11.37 9.42
C GLN A 41 4.86 11.45 9.87
N GLN A 42 5.31 10.53 10.69
CA GLN A 42 6.71 10.46 11.13
C GLN A 42 7.65 10.24 9.94
N TYR A 43 7.28 9.35 9.01
CA TYR A 43 8.03 9.13 7.78
C TYR A 43 8.10 10.40 6.91
N ASN A 44 6.98 11.11 6.77
CA ASN A 44 6.92 12.37 6.03
C ASN A 44 7.76 13.48 6.69
N TRP A 45 7.79 13.57 8.02
CA TRP A 45 8.67 14.50 8.71
C TRP A 45 10.15 14.16 8.49
N TRP A 46 10.48 12.88 8.57
CA TRP A 46 11.84 12.43 8.25
C TRP A 46 12.20 12.76 6.80
N GLY A 47 11.35 12.43 5.84
CA GLY A 47 11.56 12.70 4.42
C GLY A 47 11.67 14.18 4.09
N ALA A 48 10.82 15.02 4.69
CA ALA A 48 10.84 16.47 4.48
C ALA A 48 12.12 17.12 5.01
N TYR A 49 12.66 16.66 6.14
CA TYR A 49 13.84 17.26 6.77
C TYR A 49 15.14 16.51 6.45
N ASN A 50 15.10 15.53 5.59
CA ASN A 50 16.29 14.91 5.04
C ASN A 50 17.17 15.98 4.39
N ASN A 51 18.45 16.05 4.73
CA ASN A 51 19.37 17.12 4.36
C ASN A 51 19.08 18.51 4.99
N GLY A 52 18.28 18.58 6.04
CA GLY A 52 18.11 19.75 6.90
C GLY A 52 16.94 20.68 6.52
N TRP A 53 16.59 21.54 7.48
CA TRP A 53 15.42 22.43 7.39
C TRP A 53 15.46 23.39 6.20
N LEU A 54 16.62 23.93 5.86
CA LEU A 54 16.74 24.85 4.72
C LEU A 54 16.48 24.15 3.38
N ASN A 55 16.90 22.88 3.26
CA ASN A 55 16.68 22.12 2.03
C ASN A 55 15.20 21.85 1.78
N SER A 56 14.39 21.70 2.82
CA SER A 56 12.96 21.46 2.67
C SER A 56 12.20 22.61 1.97
N PHE A 57 12.77 23.81 1.93
CA PHE A 57 12.18 24.99 1.32
C PHE A 57 12.90 25.47 0.05
N LEU A 58 14.22 25.31 -0.03
CA LEU A 58 15.03 25.98 -1.06
C LEU A 58 15.54 25.04 -2.16
N GLY A 59 15.90 23.82 -1.84
CA GLY A 59 16.50 22.89 -2.80
C GLY A 59 15.64 21.66 -3.06
N GLN A 60 14.99 21.17 -2.02
CA GLN A 60 14.19 19.95 -2.02
C GLN A 60 14.95 18.70 -2.53
N GLU A 61 16.29 18.75 -2.50
CA GLU A 61 17.14 17.65 -2.92
C GLU A 61 17.03 16.49 -1.92
N GLY A 62 16.64 15.31 -2.40
CA GLY A 62 16.43 14.14 -1.57
C GLY A 62 15.22 14.23 -0.62
N VAL A 63 14.36 15.25 -0.77
CA VAL A 63 13.08 15.33 -0.05
C VAL A 63 12.12 14.32 -0.65
N VAL A 64 11.60 13.45 0.22
CA VAL A 64 10.65 12.41 -0.15
C VAL A 64 9.38 12.54 0.70
N ARG A 65 8.28 12.07 0.15
CA ARG A 65 6.99 12.02 0.83
C ARG A 65 6.24 10.75 0.45
N THR A 66 5.35 10.32 1.30
CA THR A 66 4.44 9.24 0.99
C THR A 66 3.40 9.71 -0.04
N THR A 67 2.90 8.79 -0.84
CA THR A 67 1.83 9.07 -1.80
C THR A 67 0.53 9.35 -1.04
N PRO A 68 -0.23 10.38 -1.44
CA PRO A 68 -1.50 10.70 -0.79
C PRO A 68 -2.58 9.66 -1.15
N GLY A 69 -3.55 9.53 -0.26
CA GLY A 69 -4.81 8.86 -0.53
C GLY A 69 -5.79 9.79 -1.26
N THR A 70 -7.01 9.32 -1.44
CA THR A 70 -8.10 10.11 -2.02
C THR A 70 -8.33 11.40 -1.21
N ASP A 71 -8.64 12.50 -1.89
CA ASP A 71 -8.93 13.80 -1.30
C ASP A 71 -7.83 14.39 -0.40
N GLY A 72 -6.57 14.02 -0.64
CA GLY A 72 -5.42 14.54 0.09
C GLY A 72 -5.28 13.96 1.51
N THR A 73 -5.99 12.89 1.81
CA THR A 73 -5.81 12.11 3.03
C THR A 73 -4.47 11.37 3.00
N LEU A 74 -4.04 10.79 4.11
CA LEU A 74 -2.87 9.93 4.13
C LEU A 74 -3.18 8.62 3.37
N GLY A 75 -2.31 8.27 2.41
CA GLY A 75 -2.46 7.07 1.60
C GLY A 75 -1.67 5.91 2.22
N TYR A 76 -2.36 4.84 2.62
CA TYR A 76 -1.71 3.63 3.13
C TYR A 76 -2.66 2.44 3.06
N ASN A 77 -2.07 1.26 3.14
CA ASN A 77 -2.79 0.00 3.31
C ASN A 77 -2.03 -0.88 4.32
N TYR A 78 -2.57 -2.02 4.66
CA TYR A 78 -1.98 -2.94 5.63
C TYR A 78 -1.59 -4.24 4.95
N ILE A 79 -0.47 -4.81 5.40
CA ILE A 79 -0.07 -6.16 5.07
C ILE A 79 0.30 -6.92 6.34
N ALA A 80 0.00 -8.20 6.38
CA ALA A 80 0.51 -9.11 7.39
C ALA A 80 1.89 -9.60 6.97
N LYS A 81 2.87 -9.51 7.87
CA LYS A 81 4.23 -9.99 7.64
C LYS A 81 4.87 -10.34 8.98
N ASP A 82 5.46 -11.54 9.09
CA ASP A 82 6.16 -12.03 10.29
C ASP A 82 5.30 -11.95 11.57
N ASP A 83 4.04 -12.36 11.48
CA ASP A 83 3.04 -12.33 12.57
C ASP A 83 2.74 -10.92 13.13
N ASP A 84 3.07 -9.88 12.38
CA ASP A 84 2.83 -8.49 12.71
C ASP A 84 2.01 -7.78 11.61
N VAL A 85 1.37 -6.67 11.96
CA VAL A 85 0.72 -5.78 11.02
C VAL A 85 1.68 -4.68 10.58
N TRP A 86 1.91 -4.59 9.28
CA TRP A 86 2.74 -3.58 8.65
C TRP A 86 1.91 -2.60 7.84
N VAL A 87 2.28 -1.34 7.89
CA VAL A 87 1.71 -0.29 7.03
C VAL A 87 2.51 -0.24 5.74
N TYR A 88 1.82 -0.31 4.61
CA TYR A 88 2.34 -0.10 3.27
C TYR A 88 1.97 1.30 2.78
N THR A 89 2.90 2.01 2.15
CA THR A 89 2.64 3.22 1.38
C THR A 89 3.71 3.43 0.31
N GLY A 90 3.33 3.96 -0.84
CA GLY A 90 4.28 4.39 -1.86
C GLY A 90 5.03 5.65 -1.42
N VAL A 91 6.19 5.86 -2.01
CA VAL A 91 7.06 7.00 -1.75
C VAL A 91 7.41 7.69 -3.06
N THR A 92 7.25 8.99 -3.12
CA THR A 92 7.58 9.84 -4.26
C THR A 92 8.60 10.90 -3.86
N SER A 93 9.37 11.37 -4.82
CA SER A 93 10.23 12.54 -4.64
C SER A 93 9.40 13.82 -4.67
N ALA A 94 9.81 14.85 -3.92
CA ALA A 94 9.18 16.16 -3.99
C ALA A 94 9.22 16.80 -5.40
N THR A 95 10.09 16.32 -6.27
CA THR A 95 10.27 16.80 -7.64
C THR A 95 9.67 15.91 -8.73
N ALA A 96 9.13 14.73 -8.36
CA ALA A 96 8.56 13.76 -9.30
C ALA A 96 7.12 13.39 -8.87
N ASP A 97 6.14 14.11 -9.41
CA ASP A 97 4.76 14.01 -8.94
C ASP A 97 3.96 12.79 -9.45
N ASN A 98 4.43 12.13 -10.53
CA ASN A 98 3.65 11.09 -11.23
C ASN A 98 4.29 9.69 -11.17
N SER A 99 5.38 9.52 -10.42
CA SER A 99 6.06 8.24 -10.28
C SER A 99 6.49 8.00 -8.85
N ILE A 100 6.35 6.76 -8.39
CA ILE A 100 6.98 6.35 -7.14
C ILE A 100 8.47 6.10 -7.37
N ILE A 101 9.26 6.38 -6.34
CA ILE A 101 10.69 6.01 -6.26
C ILE A 101 10.88 4.75 -5.43
N GLY A 102 9.83 4.26 -4.81
CA GLY A 102 9.80 3.07 -3.99
C GLY A 102 8.54 3.01 -3.15
N PHE A 103 8.51 2.02 -2.28
CA PHE A 103 7.50 1.90 -1.22
C PHE A 103 8.16 1.63 0.13
N VAL A 104 7.45 1.93 1.20
CA VAL A 104 7.91 1.66 2.56
C VAL A 104 6.91 0.75 3.28
N LEU A 105 7.46 -0.18 4.04
CA LEU A 105 6.74 -1.00 5.01
C LEU A 105 7.15 -0.56 6.41
N VAL A 106 6.19 -0.28 7.28
CA VAL A 106 6.44 0.13 8.66
C VAL A 106 5.66 -0.76 9.61
N ASN A 107 6.37 -1.42 10.52
CA ASN A 107 5.79 -2.30 11.52
C ASN A 107 5.03 -1.47 12.58
N GLN A 108 3.74 -1.76 12.82
CA GLN A 108 2.92 -1.01 13.78
C GLN A 108 3.22 -1.34 15.24
N ARG A 109 3.94 -2.42 15.54
CA ARG A 109 4.35 -2.77 16.90
C ARG A 109 5.71 -2.19 17.26
N THR A 110 6.71 -2.27 16.35
CA THR A 110 8.11 -1.95 16.64
C THR A 110 8.60 -0.62 16.05
N GLN A 111 7.87 -0.03 15.11
CA GLN A 111 8.28 1.10 14.24
C GLN A 111 9.44 0.75 13.29
N GLU A 112 9.81 -0.52 13.17
CA GLU A 112 10.78 -0.94 12.16
C GLU A 112 10.29 -0.55 10.78
N SER A 113 11.17 0.00 9.94
CA SER A 113 10.81 0.48 8.61
C SER A 113 11.77 -0.03 7.55
N HIS A 114 11.22 -0.51 6.45
CA HIS A 114 11.96 -0.97 5.28
C HIS A 114 11.53 -0.19 4.05
N PHE A 115 12.48 0.44 3.39
CA PHE A 115 12.26 1.10 2.11
C PHE A 115 12.76 0.21 0.97
N TYR A 116 11.92 0.01 -0.04
CA TYR A 116 12.25 -0.73 -1.24
C TYR A 116 12.15 0.18 -2.45
N SER A 117 13.27 0.36 -3.14
CA SER A 117 13.32 1.17 -4.35
C SER A 117 12.66 0.41 -5.50
N VAL A 118 11.64 0.99 -6.10
CA VAL A 118 10.96 0.50 -7.30
C VAL A 118 10.47 1.68 -8.11
N SER A 119 10.47 1.53 -9.44
CA SER A 119 9.94 2.52 -10.35
C SER A 119 8.55 2.09 -10.83
N GLY A 120 7.61 3.01 -10.83
CA GLY A 120 6.25 2.75 -11.28
C GLY A 120 5.34 3.97 -11.18
N ALA A 121 4.09 3.82 -11.58
CA ALA A 121 3.06 4.84 -11.39
C ALA A 121 2.77 5.05 -9.91
N THR A 122 2.33 6.24 -9.53
CA THR A 122 1.84 6.50 -8.19
C THR A 122 0.51 5.79 -7.95
N GLU A 123 0.22 5.51 -6.69
CA GLU A 123 -1.08 4.97 -6.27
C GLU A 123 -2.23 5.88 -6.70
N ASP A 124 -2.05 7.21 -6.63
CA ASP A 124 -3.03 8.18 -7.09
C ASP A 124 -3.33 8.04 -8.59
N SER A 125 -2.31 7.87 -9.43
CA SER A 125 -2.49 7.62 -10.87
C SER A 125 -3.26 6.32 -11.13
N ALA A 126 -2.98 5.28 -10.34
CA ALA A 126 -3.68 4.01 -10.43
C ALA A 126 -5.15 4.13 -9.97
N MET A 127 -5.40 4.82 -8.86
CA MET A 127 -6.76 5.10 -8.37
C MET A 127 -7.59 5.84 -9.41
N GLN A 128 -7.06 6.91 -10.00
CA GLN A 128 -7.72 7.67 -11.05
C GLN A 128 -8.01 6.81 -12.30
N SER A 129 -7.08 5.92 -12.66
CA SER A 129 -7.27 5.00 -13.79
C SER A 129 -8.39 3.99 -13.53
N ALA A 130 -8.46 3.42 -12.30
CA ALA A 130 -9.54 2.51 -11.91
C ALA A 130 -10.90 3.22 -11.89
N GLU A 131 -10.97 4.41 -11.30
CA GLU A 131 -12.20 5.21 -11.23
C GLU A 131 -12.69 5.62 -12.63
N GLY A 132 -11.75 5.91 -13.53
CA GLY A 132 -12.04 6.18 -14.94
C GLY A 132 -12.78 5.04 -15.65
N GLN A 133 -12.48 3.78 -15.32
CA GLN A 133 -13.16 2.61 -15.91
C GLN A 133 -14.62 2.47 -15.43
N VAL A 134 -14.95 3.02 -14.28
CA VAL A 134 -16.29 2.95 -13.67
C VAL A 134 -16.94 4.32 -13.49
N GLN A 135 -16.52 5.30 -14.26
CA GLN A 135 -16.94 6.70 -14.15
C GLN A 135 -18.47 6.87 -14.17
N ASN A 136 -19.17 6.06 -14.96
CA ASN A 136 -20.63 6.05 -15.03
C ASN A 136 -21.31 5.57 -13.74
N LEU A 137 -20.60 4.81 -12.90
CA LEU A 137 -21.10 4.27 -11.63
C LEU A 137 -20.77 5.18 -10.44
N ARG A 138 -19.86 6.13 -10.61
CA ARG A 138 -19.38 7.07 -9.57
C ARG A 138 -18.83 6.34 -8.35
N TYR A 139 -18.10 5.24 -8.58
CA TYR A 139 -17.41 4.53 -7.51
C TYR A 139 -16.09 5.22 -7.21
N THR A 140 -15.66 5.14 -5.95
CA THR A 140 -14.38 5.62 -5.46
C THR A 140 -13.49 4.46 -5.09
N SER A 141 -12.21 4.56 -5.38
CA SER A 141 -11.22 3.54 -5.07
C SER A 141 -10.76 3.60 -3.61
N THR A 142 -10.39 2.46 -3.06
CA THR A 142 -9.54 2.43 -1.85
C THR A 142 -8.10 2.70 -2.25
N PHE A 143 -7.26 3.08 -1.28
CA PHE A 143 -5.82 3.12 -1.50
C PHE A 143 -5.33 1.73 -1.91
N PRO A 144 -4.56 1.59 -2.99
CA PRO A 144 -4.16 0.29 -3.51
C PRO A 144 -3.13 -0.41 -2.64
N LEU A 145 -3.08 -1.73 -2.76
CA LEU A 145 -2.01 -2.56 -2.27
C LEU A 145 -1.19 -3.07 -3.45
N LEU A 146 0.13 -3.01 -3.35
CA LEU A 146 1.01 -3.60 -4.34
C LEU A 146 1.13 -5.10 -4.08
N ILE A 147 0.74 -5.89 -5.05
CA ILE A 147 0.76 -7.36 -5.02
C ILE A 147 1.45 -7.91 -6.27
N ASN A 148 1.80 -9.18 -6.24
CA ASN A 148 2.27 -9.90 -7.41
C ASN A 148 1.11 -10.68 -8.05
N VAL A 149 0.86 -10.49 -9.34
CA VAL A 149 -0.11 -11.27 -10.12
C VAL A 149 0.57 -11.75 -11.40
N SER A 150 0.71 -13.07 -11.57
CA SER A 150 1.37 -13.66 -12.74
C SER A 150 2.74 -13.05 -13.03
N ASN A 151 3.58 -12.93 -12.00
CA ASN A 151 4.91 -12.29 -12.03
C ASN A 151 4.90 -10.82 -12.50
N GLN A 152 3.75 -10.14 -12.37
CA GLN A 152 3.64 -8.73 -12.67
C GLN A 152 3.30 -7.94 -11.40
N PRO A 153 4.06 -6.88 -11.07
CA PRO A 153 3.74 -6.01 -9.95
C PRO A 153 2.46 -5.24 -10.27
N THR A 154 1.48 -5.42 -9.43
CA THR A 154 0.09 -5.03 -9.68
C THR A 154 -0.48 -4.27 -8.50
N TYR A 155 -1.09 -3.13 -8.75
CA TYR A 155 -1.93 -2.46 -7.77
C TYR A 155 -3.31 -3.12 -7.72
N PHE A 156 -3.67 -3.61 -6.54
CA PHE A 156 -4.99 -4.15 -6.24
C PHE A 156 -5.77 -3.17 -5.35
N MET A 157 -7.03 -2.91 -5.68
CA MET A 157 -7.91 -2.04 -4.92
C MET A 157 -9.36 -2.42 -5.02
N ALA A 158 -10.15 -2.02 -4.02
CA ALA A 158 -11.60 -2.12 -4.05
C ALA A 158 -12.22 -0.80 -4.56
N LEU A 159 -13.35 -0.92 -5.24
CA LEU A 159 -14.17 0.20 -5.72
C LEU A 159 -15.47 0.22 -4.93
N LYS A 160 -15.74 1.33 -4.26
CA LYS A 160 -16.87 1.54 -3.34
C LYS A 160 -17.90 2.49 -3.94
N ASP A 161 -19.16 2.24 -3.66
CA ASP A 161 -20.25 3.16 -3.97
C ASP A 161 -20.31 4.35 -3.01
N GLY A 162 -21.25 5.27 -3.24
CA GLY A 162 -21.44 6.45 -2.39
C GLY A 162 -21.88 6.15 -0.94
N ALA A 163 -22.26 4.90 -0.64
CA ALA A 163 -22.55 4.42 0.71
C ALA A 163 -21.34 3.73 1.37
N GLY A 164 -20.17 3.72 0.70
CA GLY A 164 -18.96 3.10 1.19
C GLY A 164 -18.88 1.56 1.03
N LEU A 165 -19.87 0.96 0.35
CA LEU A 165 -19.92 -0.48 0.14
C LEU A 165 -19.07 -0.89 -1.06
N VAL A 166 -18.23 -1.92 -0.90
CA VAL A 166 -17.44 -2.51 -2.00
C VAL A 166 -18.38 -3.10 -3.04
N LYS A 167 -18.21 -2.71 -4.29
CA LYS A 167 -19.01 -3.14 -5.44
C LYS A 167 -18.20 -3.82 -6.51
N LYS A 168 -16.94 -3.46 -6.65
CA LYS A 168 -16.03 -4.02 -7.65
C LYS A 168 -14.60 -4.00 -7.11
N PHE A 169 -13.74 -4.68 -7.84
CA PHE A 169 -12.29 -4.68 -7.61
C PHE A 169 -11.58 -4.24 -8.87
N ALA A 170 -10.38 -3.70 -8.74
CA ALA A 170 -9.53 -3.33 -9.85
C ALA A 170 -8.10 -3.86 -9.64
N MET A 171 -7.48 -4.26 -10.75
CA MET A 171 -6.07 -4.62 -10.84
C MET A 171 -5.41 -3.80 -11.95
N ILE A 172 -4.25 -3.23 -11.65
CA ILE A 172 -3.56 -2.26 -12.50
C ILE A 172 -2.07 -2.56 -12.51
N ASP A 173 -1.50 -2.64 -13.71
CA ASP A 173 -0.06 -2.78 -13.92
C ASP A 173 0.68 -1.52 -13.41
N ILE A 174 1.60 -1.66 -12.47
CA ILE A 174 2.36 -0.54 -11.89
C ILE A 174 3.21 0.20 -12.94
N GLN A 175 3.68 -0.50 -13.95
CA GLN A 175 4.50 0.09 -15.02
C GLN A 175 3.65 0.69 -16.14
N ARG A 176 2.46 0.14 -16.35
CA ARG A 176 1.52 0.52 -17.40
C ARG A 176 0.13 0.76 -16.82
N TYR A 177 -0.01 1.80 -16.01
CA TYR A 177 -1.26 2.12 -15.28
C TYR A 177 -2.50 2.31 -16.17
N GLN A 178 -2.33 2.26 -17.48
CA GLN A 178 -3.42 2.20 -18.45
C GLN A 178 -4.00 0.79 -18.63
N ASN A 179 -3.23 -0.24 -18.23
CA ASN A 179 -3.70 -1.63 -18.21
C ASN A 179 -4.50 -1.86 -16.92
N VAL A 180 -5.80 -1.64 -17.01
CA VAL A 180 -6.75 -1.71 -15.88
C VAL A 180 -7.77 -2.81 -16.18
N ALA A 181 -7.90 -3.76 -15.26
CA ALA A 181 -8.99 -4.71 -15.24
C ALA A 181 -9.92 -4.42 -14.06
N VAL A 182 -11.23 -4.55 -14.29
CA VAL A 182 -12.27 -4.35 -13.27
C VAL A 182 -13.23 -5.51 -13.30
N GLY A 183 -13.56 -6.07 -12.14
CA GLY A 183 -14.49 -7.19 -11.98
C GLY A 183 -15.40 -7.03 -10.76
N ASP A 184 -16.44 -7.87 -10.69
CA ASP A 184 -17.38 -7.88 -9.56
C ASP A 184 -16.83 -8.69 -8.36
N THR A 185 -15.93 -9.63 -8.64
CA THR A 185 -15.20 -10.41 -7.64
C THR A 185 -13.71 -10.30 -7.87
N VAL A 186 -12.91 -10.65 -6.86
CA VAL A 186 -11.44 -10.70 -7.00
C VAL A 186 -11.03 -11.66 -8.11
N ALA A 187 -11.65 -12.87 -8.16
CA ALA A 187 -11.35 -13.88 -9.17
C ALA A 187 -11.67 -13.41 -10.59
N ASP A 188 -12.83 -12.76 -10.82
CA ASP A 188 -13.17 -12.19 -12.12
C ASP A 188 -12.22 -11.08 -12.53
N THR A 189 -11.82 -10.25 -11.58
CA THR A 189 -10.86 -9.16 -11.82
C THR A 189 -9.50 -9.71 -12.21
N GLN A 190 -9.00 -10.71 -11.49
CA GLN A 190 -7.73 -11.36 -11.78
C GLN A 190 -7.76 -12.01 -13.17
N LYS A 191 -8.78 -12.79 -13.48
CA LYS A 191 -8.94 -13.40 -14.80
C LYS A 191 -8.97 -12.37 -15.93
N ALA A 192 -9.69 -11.27 -15.74
CA ALA A 192 -9.73 -10.18 -16.72
C ALA A 192 -8.36 -9.50 -16.86
N TYR A 193 -7.64 -9.32 -15.75
CA TYR A 193 -6.31 -8.74 -15.72
C TYR A 193 -5.29 -9.61 -16.46
N GLU A 194 -5.26 -10.91 -16.20
CA GLU A 194 -4.39 -11.87 -16.88
C GLU A 194 -4.65 -11.91 -18.39
N ALA A 195 -5.93 -11.88 -18.79
CA ALA A 195 -6.30 -11.79 -20.20
C ALA A 195 -5.81 -10.47 -20.85
N LEU A 196 -5.85 -9.36 -20.09
CA LEU A 196 -5.36 -8.06 -20.53
C LEU A 196 -3.84 -8.09 -20.68
N LEU A 197 -3.11 -8.66 -19.72
CA LEU A 197 -1.66 -8.83 -19.77
C LEU A 197 -1.28 -9.67 -21.00
N ALA A 198 -1.95 -10.80 -21.24
CA ALA A 198 -1.71 -11.65 -22.41
C ALA A 198 -1.91 -10.90 -23.73
N THR A 199 -3.00 -10.13 -23.84
CA THR A 199 -3.31 -9.36 -25.05
C THR A 199 -2.28 -8.27 -25.32
N ASN A 200 -1.72 -7.67 -24.27
CA ASN A 200 -0.73 -6.58 -24.39
C ASN A 200 0.72 -7.08 -24.46
N GLY A 201 0.95 -8.38 -24.59
CA GLY A 201 2.27 -9.00 -24.67
C GLY A 201 3.09 -8.83 -23.38
N VAL A 202 2.41 -8.62 -22.23
CA VAL A 202 3.03 -8.48 -20.91
C VAL A 202 3.13 -9.83 -20.22
N VAL A 203 2.22 -10.77 -20.53
CA VAL A 203 2.37 -12.13 -20.06
C VAL A 203 3.47 -12.80 -20.83
N ALA A 204 4.48 -13.06 -20.06
CA ALA A 204 5.43 -14.10 -20.23
C ALA A 204 5.33 -14.76 -21.61
N GLU A 205 6.19 -14.39 -22.47
CA GLU A 205 6.87 -15.35 -23.28
C GLU A 205 7.43 -16.48 -22.39
N GLY A 206 6.54 -17.24 -21.78
CA GLY A 206 6.80 -18.58 -21.30
C GLY A 206 6.86 -19.56 -22.49
N GLU A 207 6.80 -19.04 -23.73
CA GLU A 207 6.93 -19.82 -24.98
C GLU A 207 8.05 -19.29 -25.89
N GLY A 208 8.91 -18.44 -25.42
CA GLY A 208 10.15 -18.05 -26.11
C GLY A 208 11.32 -18.87 -25.63
N GLY A 209 11.51 -20.07 -26.22
CA GLY A 209 12.75 -20.85 -26.12
C GLY A 209 13.25 -21.01 -24.70
N ALA A 210 12.71 -21.96 -23.95
CA ALA A 210 13.22 -22.40 -22.66
C ALA A 210 14.69 -22.79 -22.81
N THR A 211 15.57 -21.86 -22.59
CA THR A 211 16.91 -22.15 -22.12
C THR A 211 16.77 -22.63 -20.70
N ASP A 212 17.26 -23.79 -20.42
CA ASP A 212 17.25 -24.56 -19.19
C ASP A 212 16.94 -23.73 -17.91
N VAL A 213 15.65 -23.62 -17.59
CA VAL A 213 15.19 -23.06 -16.32
C VAL A 213 15.41 -24.13 -15.25
N VAL A 214 16.23 -23.83 -14.27
CA VAL A 214 16.58 -24.74 -13.18
C VAL A 214 15.77 -24.39 -11.95
N THR A 215 15.22 -25.41 -11.27
CA THR A 215 14.49 -25.21 -10.01
C THR A 215 15.41 -25.46 -8.82
N VAL A 216 15.38 -24.56 -7.85
CA VAL A 216 16.08 -24.67 -6.57
C VAL A 216 15.08 -24.62 -5.44
N LYS A 217 15.22 -25.54 -4.48
CA LYS A 217 14.53 -25.53 -3.21
C LYS A 217 15.55 -25.69 -2.09
N GLY A 218 15.54 -24.77 -1.13
CA GLY A 218 16.46 -24.83 0.02
C GLY A 218 16.23 -23.69 1.00
N THR A 219 17.04 -23.68 2.06
CA THR A 219 17.00 -22.64 3.10
C THR A 219 17.85 -21.43 2.67
N ILE A 220 17.32 -20.22 2.86
CA ILE A 220 18.08 -18.99 2.60
C ILE A 220 19.21 -18.88 3.63
N ARG A 221 20.46 -18.94 3.15
CA ARG A 221 21.66 -18.81 4.00
C ARG A 221 22.04 -17.36 4.22
N SER A 222 21.94 -16.54 3.19
CA SER A 222 22.17 -15.09 3.27
C SER A 222 21.27 -14.34 2.30
N MET A 223 20.94 -13.10 2.67
CA MET A 223 20.15 -12.19 1.84
C MET A 223 20.77 -10.79 1.95
N ASN A 224 21.12 -10.21 0.83
CA ASN A 224 21.67 -8.86 0.73
C ASN A 224 20.89 -8.05 -0.29
N GLN A 225 20.88 -6.73 -0.16
CA GLN A 225 20.17 -5.83 -1.06
C GLN A 225 21.14 -4.89 -1.77
N ALA A 226 20.83 -4.58 -3.03
CA ALA A 226 21.43 -3.47 -3.77
C ALA A 226 20.36 -2.78 -4.61
N VAL A 227 20.59 -1.53 -4.99
CA VAL A 227 19.74 -0.82 -5.94
C VAL A 227 20.46 -0.74 -7.27
N ILE A 228 19.86 -1.32 -8.31
CA ILE A 228 20.37 -1.35 -9.67
C ILE A 228 19.34 -0.68 -10.58
N GLU A 229 19.74 0.35 -11.31
CA GLU A 229 18.87 1.10 -12.23
C GLU A 229 17.55 1.58 -11.61
N GLY A 230 17.58 1.92 -10.30
CA GLY A 230 16.43 2.42 -9.57
C GLY A 230 15.54 1.35 -8.93
N ASN A 231 15.81 0.07 -9.17
CA ASN A 231 15.06 -1.04 -8.57
C ASN A 231 15.88 -1.78 -7.50
N THR A 232 15.20 -2.26 -6.46
CA THR A 232 15.83 -3.10 -5.45
C THR A 232 16.04 -4.51 -5.99
N HIS A 233 17.24 -5.03 -5.81
CA HIS A 233 17.64 -6.40 -6.07
C HIS A 233 18.01 -7.09 -4.76
N PHE A 234 17.53 -8.30 -4.56
CA PHE A 234 17.93 -9.17 -3.46
C PHE A 234 18.87 -10.25 -3.97
N TYR A 235 20.05 -10.33 -3.38
CA TYR A 235 21.06 -11.36 -3.69
C TYR A 235 21.05 -12.42 -2.60
N LEU A 236 20.59 -13.62 -2.96
CA LEU A 236 20.45 -14.74 -2.06
C LEU A 236 21.52 -15.79 -2.30
N THR A 237 21.97 -16.41 -1.20
CA THR A 237 22.63 -17.73 -1.24
C THR A 237 21.74 -18.74 -0.54
N VAL A 238 21.65 -19.95 -1.08
CA VAL A 238 20.78 -21.02 -0.60
C VAL A 238 21.63 -22.21 -0.17
N GLU A 239 21.22 -22.92 0.88
CA GLU A 239 21.89 -24.13 1.33
C GLU A 239 21.82 -25.22 0.25
N GLY A 240 22.95 -25.86 0.00
CA GLY A 240 23.08 -26.88 -1.05
C GLY A 240 23.53 -26.31 -2.40
N GLU A 241 23.49 -25.00 -2.61
CA GLU A 241 23.91 -24.32 -3.86
C GLU A 241 25.20 -23.53 -3.61
N ASP A 242 26.29 -24.25 -3.28
CA ASP A 242 27.55 -23.63 -2.91
C ASP A 242 28.22 -22.90 -4.09
N GLY A 243 28.48 -21.60 -3.90
CA GLY A 243 29.10 -20.72 -4.88
C GLY A 243 28.13 -19.99 -5.80
N SER A 244 26.85 -20.32 -5.76
CA SER A 244 25.81 -19.65 -6.54
C SER A 244 25.19 -18.51 -5.75
N ILE A 245 24.94 -17.40 -6.42
CA ILE A 245 24.19 -16.23 -5.93
C ILE A 245 23.00 -16.05 -6.86
N PHE A 246 21.82 -15.87 -6.27
CA PHE A 246 20.59 -15.68 -7.02
C PHE A 246 20.11 -14.25 -6.89
N ASP A 247 19.82 -13.60 -8.01
CA ASP A 247 19.38 -12.21 -8.10
C ASP A 247 17.87 -12.14 -8.29
N PHE A 248 17.16 -11.61 -7.29
CA PHE A 248 15.72 -11.40 -7.29
C PHE A 248 15.45 -9.91 -7.47
N ALA A 249 15.02 -9.51 -8.66
CA ALA A 249 14.82 -8.11 -9.02
C ALA A 249 13.38 -7.66 -8.72
N LEU A 250 13.24 -6.56 -7.97
CA LEU A 250 11.97 -5.87 -7.85
C LEU A 250 11.76 -4.94 -9.07
N PRO A 251 10.51 -4.69 -9.47
CA PRO A 251 9.28 -5.18 -8.82
C PRO A 251 8.81 -6.57 -9.29
N GLY A 252 9.49 -7.21 -10.24
CA GLY A 252 9.05 -8.46 -10.86
C GLY A 252 8.89 -9.62 -9.88
N LEU A 253 9.82 -9.78 -8.93
CA LEU A 253 9.78 -10.84 -7.92
C LEU A 253 9.41 -10.26 -6.54
N LEU A 254 8.27 -9.56 -6.47
CA LEU A 254 7.84 -8.82 -5.27
C LEU A 254 7.72 -9.70 -4.03
N ASP A 255 7.32 -10.95 -4.19
CA ASP A 255 7.12 -11.89 -3.08
C ASP A 255 8.37 -12.12 -2.24
N ILE A 256 9.57 -11.85 -2.81
CA ILE A 256 10.84 -11.95 -2.07
C ILE A 256 10.89 -11.07 -0.82
N VAL A 257 10.11 -9.98 -0.79
CA VAL A 257 10.00 -9.06 0.35
C VAL A 257 9.47 -9.77 1.60
N GLY A 258 8.69 -10.84 1.42
CA GLY A 258 8.15 -11.67 2.51
C GLY A 258 9.16 -12.65 3.11
N TYR A 259 10.31 -12.87 2.47
CA TYR A 259 11.30 -13.87 2.90
C TYR A 259 12.42 -13.26 3.75
N LYS A 260 13.01 -14.09 4.60
CA LYS A 260 14.16 -13.76 5.44
C LYS A 260 15.17 -14.91 5.51
N VAL A 261 16.34 -14.63 6.02
CA VAL A 261 17.37 -15.65 6.27
C VAL A 261 16.81 -16.72 7.23
N GLY A 262 16.97 -17.98 6.85
CA GLY A 262 16.44 -19.15 7.55
C GLY A 262 15.13 -19.68 7.00
N ASP A 263 14.43 -18.94 6.14
CA ASP A 263 13.22 -19.43 5.49
C ASP A 263 13.55 -20.43 4.37
N GLU A 264 12.63 -21.40 4.16
CA GLU A 264 12.66 -22.22 2.95
C GLU A 264 12.13 -21.39 1.76
N ILE A 265 12.86 -21.43 0.66
CA ILE A 265 12.46 -20.82 -0.60
C ILE A 265 12.50 -21.85 -1.72
N ASN A 266 11.56 -21.76 -2.65
CA ASN A 266 11.49 -22.58 -3.85
C ASN A 266 11.28 -21.65 -5.04
N PHE A 267 12.21 -21.68 -5.99
CA PHE A 267 12.21 -20.75 -7.12
C PHE A 267 12.88 -21.37 -8.36
N THR A 268 12.65 -20.73 -9.48
CA THR A 268 13.34 -21.04 -10.73
C THR A 268 14.35 -19.93 -11.08
N TYR A 269 15.40 -20.29 -11.77
CA TYR A 269 16.41 -19.36 -12.26
C TYR A 269 16.94 -19.76 -13.62
N VAL A 270 17.59 -18.84 -14.32
CA VAL A 270 18.31 -19.09 -15.57
C VAL A 270 19.81 -18.99 -15.29
N GLU A 271 20.54 -20.03 -15.65
CA GLU A 271 21.98 -20.09 -15.43
C GLU A 271 22.71 -19.02 -16.27
N ALA A 272 23.44 -18.13 -15.61
CA ALA A 272 24.19 -17.07 -16.29
C ALA A 272 25.57 -17.60 -16.70
N ALA A 273 25.79 -17.74 -17.99
CA ALA A 273 27.06 -18.22 -18.52
C ALA A 273 28.22 -17.33 -18.08
N GLY A 274 29.19 -17.93 -17.36
CA GLY A 274 30.41 -17.25 -16.91
C GLY A 274 30.24 -16.32 -15.70
N SER A 275 29.12 -16.36 -15.03
CA SER A 275 28.83 -15.64 -13.78
C SER A 275 28.41 -16.64 -12.71
N ASN A 276 28.73 -16.32 -11.44
CA ASN A 276 28.17 -17.01 -10.29
C ASN A 276 26.88 -16.33 -9.76
N VAL A 277 26.43 -15.26 -10.42
CA VAL A 277 25.16 -14.58 -10.15
C VAL A 277 24.20 -14.93 -11.26
N SER A 278 23.10 -15.59 -10.91
CA SER A 278 22.06 -16.02 -11.83
C SER A 278 20.73 -15.31 -11.52
N PRO A 279 20.05 -14.75 -12.53
CA PRO A 279 18.75 -14.11 -12.30
C PRO A 279 17.70 -15.17 -11.95
N ALA A 280 16.99 -14.95 -10.84
CA ALA A 280 15.79 -15.69 -10.49
C ALA A 280 14.66 -15.29 -11.47
N TYR A 281 13.83 -16.26 -11.81
CA TYR A 281 12.77 -16.11 -12.80
C TYR A 281 11.39 -16.10 -12.14
N GLU A 282 11.14 -17.02 -11.21
CA GLU A 282 9.85 -17.19 -10.55
C GLU A 282 10.04 -17.74 -9.14
N ILE A 283 9.28 -17.25 -8.18
CA ILE A 283 9.19 -17.86 -6.84
C ILE A 283 8.01 -18.83 -6.85
N LEU A 284 8.31 -20.10 -6.58
CA LEU A 284 7.32 -21.15 -6.53
C LEU A 284 6.73 -21.27 -5.12
N GLY A 285 5.42 -21.48 -5.02
CA GLY A 285 4.76 -21.75 -3.76
C GLY A 285 5.18 -23.07 -3.10
N GLU A 286 4.62 -23.38 -1.94
CA GLU A 286 4.86 -24.63 -1.22
C GLU A 286 4.61 -25.85 -2.12
N GLY A 287 5.60 -26.73 -2.24
CA GLY A 287 5.52 -27.96 -3.03
C GLY A 287 6.08 -27.91 -4.45
N GLY A 288 6.72 -26.82 -4.86
CA GLY A 288 7.40 -26.74 -6.19
C GLY A 288 6.44 -26.65 -7.37
N LYS A 289 5.19 -26.28 -7.14
CA LYS A 289 4.29 -25.84 -8.19
C LYS A 289 4.49 -24.36 -8.41
N ALA A 290 4.53 -23.93 -9.68
CA ALA A 290 4.34 -22.53 -10.02
C ALA A 290 3.14 -22.05 -9.19
N SER A 291 3.28 -20.90 -8.54
CA SER A 291 2.21 -20.36 -7.72
C SER A 291 0.93 -20.37 -8.55
N GLU A 292 0.05 -21.33 -8.27
CA GLU A 292 -1.29 -21.42 -8.87
C GLU A 292 -2.19 -20.29 -8.35
N ASN A 293 -1.61 -19.20 -7.85
CA ASN A 293 -2.34 -17.95 -7.64
C ASN A 293 -2.91 -17.39 -8.95
N ALA A 294 -2.64 -18.07 -10.08
CA ALA A 294 -3.37 -17.86 -11.33
C ALA A 294 -4.75 -18.54 -11.36
N SER A 295 -5.09 -19.45 -10.44
CA SER A 295 -6.40 -20.16 -10.46
C SER A 295 -6.90 -20.63 -9.09
N GLY A 296 -6.23 -20.30 -7.99
CA GLY A 296 -6.75 -20.54 -6.65
C GLY A 296 -7.73 -19.42 -6.28
N GLU A 297 -8.90 -19.77 -5.78
CA GLU A 297 -9.74 -18.83 -5.06
C GLU A 297 -8.84 -18.16 -4.01
N PRO A 298 -8.74 -16.80 -3.98
CA PRO A 298 -8.03 -16.14 -2.91
C PRO A 298 -8.73 -16.59 -1.63
N GLU A 299 -7.96 -17.20 -0.73
CA GLU A 299 -8.49 -17.52 0.59
C GLU A 299 -9.12 -16.24 1.14
N ASP A 300 -10.29 -16.35 1.75
CA ASP A 300 -11.10 -15.25 2.30
C ASP A 300 -10.31 -14.27 3.20
N ASP A 301 -9.12 -14.64 3.64
CA ASP A 301 -8.23 -13.82 4.47
C ASP A 301 -7.73 -12.53 3.79
N VAL A 302 -7.53 -12.50 2.47
CA VAL A 302 -7.10 -11.28 1.75
C VAL A 302 -8.25 -10.27 1.67
N VAL A 303 -9.49 -10.74 1.60
CA VAL A 303 -10.69 -9.88 1.56
C VAL A 303 -11.02 -9.34 2.95
N GLN A 304 -10.68 -10.06 4.03
CA GLN A 304 -10.92 -9.59 5.39
C GLN A 304 -9.85 -8.59 5.89
N GLN A 305 -8.64 -8.63 5.32
CA GLN A 305 -7.57 -7.68 5.68
C GLN A 305 -7.74 -6.30 5.03
N ASN A 306 -8.51 -6.21 3.94
CA ASN A 306 -8.95 -4.95 3.34
C ASN A 306 -10.18 -4.37 4.08
N GLY A 307 -10.38 -4.78 5.32
CA GLY A 307 -11.41 -4.22 6.20
C GLY A 307 -11.30 -2.71 6.22
N ALA A 308 -12.38 -2.07 5.77
CA ALA A 308 -12.56 -0.64 5.68
C ALA A 308 -11.73 0.10 6.73
N ALA A 309 -10.94 1.07 6.26
CA ALA A 309 -10.54 2.15 7.12
C ALA A 309 -11.84 2.69 7.74
N GLN A 310 -12.15 2.29 8.95
CA GLN A 310 -13.23 2.88 9.74
C GLN A 310 -12.83 4.32 9.95
N THR A 311 -13.54 5.22 9.32
CA THR A 311 -13.46 6.63 9.67
C THR A 311 -13.84 6.77 11.16
N PRO A 312 -13.20 7.68 11.91
CA PRO A 312 -13.41 7.84 13.36
C PRO A 312 -14.82 8.26 13.79
N GLU A 313 -15.80 8.34 12.88
CA GLU A 313 -17.13 8.88 13.16
C GLU A 313 -18.21 7.85 13.55
N GLU A 314 -17.90 6.56 13.60
CA GLU A 314 -18.93 5.54 13.86
C GLU A 314 -18.88 4.91 15.27
N VAL A 315 -18.41 5.64 16.25
CA VAL A 315 -18.51 5.26 17.68
C VAL A 315 -19.16 6.38 18.49
N VAL A 316 -20.36 6.81 18.12
CA VAL A 316 -21.33 7.44 19.06
C VAL A 316 -22.75 7.27 18.50
N ALA A 317 -23.37 6.14 18.75
CA ALA A 317 -24.81 6.02 18.83
C ALA A 317 -25.16 4.89 19.80
N GLY A 318 -24.91 5.14 21.08
CA GLY A 318 -25.57 4.43 22.16
C GLY A 318 -26.88 5.15 22.41
N GLU A 319 -27.97 4.42 22.22
CA GLU A 319 -29.32 4.84 22.61
C GLU A 319 -29.33 5.27 24.07
N ASP A 320 -29.72 6.52 24.32
CA ASP A 320 -30.21 6.92 25.62
C ASP A 320 -31.69 7.31 25.47
N THR A 321 -32.52 6.49 26.10
CA THR A 321 -33.93 6.62 26.29
C THR A 321 -34.26 7.86 27.13
N GLN A 322 -35.12 8.69 26.59
CA GLN A 322 -35.73 9.86 27.20
C GLN A 322 -36.73 9.49 28.30
N PRO A 323 -36.95 10.34 29.27
CA PRO A 323 -38.31 10.65 29.67
C PRO A 323 -38.67 12.14 29.53
N ALA A 324 -39.89 12.31 29.12
CA ALA A 324 -40.58 13.56 28.89
C ALA A 324 -40.83 14.39 30.18
N ALA A 325 -40.88 15.69 30.04
CA ALA A 325 -41.91 16.57 30.63
C ALA A 325 -41.79 18.03 30.18
N ASP A 326 -42.83 18.47 29.54
CA ASP A 326 -43.67 19.68 29.74
C ASP A 326 -43.06 21.10 29.78
N ASP A 327 -43.53 21.85 28.81
CA ASP A 327 -44.44 23.03 28.89
C ASP A 327 -43.86 24.45 28.80
N ALA A 328 -44.50 25.19 27.92
CA ALA A 328 -44.90 26.61 27.94
C ALA A 328 -44.02 27.69 27.29
N SER A 329 -44.60 28.16 26.20
CA SER A 329 -45.07 29.54 25.98
C SER A 329 -44.14 30.59 25.33
N ALA A 330 -44.58 30.92 24.13
CA ALA A 330 -44.89 32.24 23.59
C ALA A 330 -43.82 33.36 23.44
N GLY A 331 -43.77 33.88 22.19
CA GLY A 331 -43.38 35.27 22.02
C GLY A 331 -42.81 35.67 20.66
N ALA A 332 -43.69 35.91 19.71
CA ALA A 332 -43.71 37.01 18.71
C ALA A 332 -42.40 37.53 18.05
N ALA A 333 -42.44 37.54 16.71
CA ALA A 333 -41.70 38.43 15.80
C ALA A 333 -42.11 39.90 15.96
N PRO A 334 -41.43 40.93 15.34
CA PRO A 334 -41.48 41.13 13.91
C PRO A 334 -40.25 41.81 13.25
N ALA A 335 -40.19 41.62 11.93
CA ALA A 335 -39.83 42.48 10.81
C ALA A 335 -38.99 43.76 10.99
N GLY A 336 -38.04 43.93 10.05
CA GLY A 336 -37.41 45.21 9.74
C GLY A 336 -36.53 45.14 8.51
N SER A 337 -37.07 45.60 7.41
CA SER A 337 -36.51 45.86 6.07
C SER A 337 -35.38 46.89 6.07
N GLY A 338 -34.52 46.82 5.07
CA GLY A 338 -33.65 47.95 4.72
C GLY A 338 -32.68 47.64 3.56
N ASP A 339 -33.08 48.06 2.38
CA ASP A 339 -32.31 48.27 1.14
C ASP A 339 -31.06 49.11 1.37
N ASN A 340 -29.94 48.83 0.62
CA ASN A 340 -29.40 49.79 -0.34
C ASN A 340 -28.16 49.31 -1.07
N ALA A 341 -28.29 49.27 -2.36
CA ALA A 341 -27.49 49.70 -3.52
C ALA A 341 -25.95 49.76 -3.44
N ALA A 342 -25.37 49.19 -4.49
CA ALA A 342 -24.01 49.36 -5.02
C ALA A 342 -23.68 50.83 -5.43
N PRO A 343 -22.38 51.14 -5.67
CA PRO A 343 -21.99 51.24 -7.09
C PRO A 343 -20.61 50.71 -7.45
N THR A 344 -20.54 50.30 -8.70
CA THR A 344 -19.44 50.15 -9.65
C THR A 344 -18.40 51.25 -9.67
N GLU A 345 -17.12 50.88 -9.86
CA GLU A 345 -16.19 51.54 -10.79
C GLU A 345 -14.93 50.69 -11.05
N GLU A 346 -14.72 50.33 -12.29
CA GLU A 346 -13.45 50.04 -12.96
C GLU A 346 -12.96 51.30 -13.69
N PRO A 347 -11.80 51.27 -14.44
CA PRO A 347 -10.41 50.87 -14.18
C PRO A 347 -9.44 52.03 -14.46
N LYS A 348 -8.14 51.89 -14.15
CA LYS A 348 -7.10 52.59 -14.87
C LYS A 348 -5.74 51.86 -14.88
N SER A 349 -5.29 51.67 -16.08
CA SER A 349 -4.01 51.31 -16.68
C SER A 349 -2.87 52.26 -16.34
N ALA A 350 -1.64 51.69 -16.51
CA ALA A 350 -0.36 52.28 -16.93
C ALA A 350 0.66 52.62 -15.80
N ALA A 351 1.73 51.91 -15.73
CA ALA A 351 3.09 52.11 -16.29
C ALA A 351 4.00 50.97 -15.84
#